data_f23d4c1f2c70b6da413d307f30c3f1cb
#
_entry.id   f23d4c1f2c70b6da413d307f30c3f1cb
#
_cell.length_a   1.000
_cell.length_b   1.000
_cell.length_c   1.000
_cell.angle_alpha   90.00
_cell.angle_beta   90.00
_cell.angle_gamma   90.00
#
_symmetry.space_group_name_H-M   'P 1'
#
loop_
_entity.id
_entity.type
_entity.pdbx_description
1 polymer ?
#
loop_
_entity_poly.entity_id
_entity_poly.type
_entity_poly.pdbx_seq_one_letter_code
_entity_poly.pdbx_strand_id
1 'polypeptide(L)'
;MPKIKYLKARQILDSRGSPTVEVDMSIDDGEIFRASVPSGASTGKYEAVELRDNNDNYNGKSVHNAVSNVNDLIKNKIINKNFNSIYEFDNEILNLDNTANKSNLGANAILACSLSFIKCLANNCNKSLYEFLLTDQEYILPCPLMNIINGGAHANNGLDIQEFMIIPAGFKSFSDSLQAGVETFLKLKELLNKKSYSTAVGDEGGFAPDLKTNEEALNLILDSITLAGYEPGKNIFLALDVASSELYNQGKYSYDNELLSSSELIGVYKDLTSKFPIISIEDPLDEDDWESWKSITKSLGNSIQLVGDDLFVTNKSKLQMGIDTNAANSILVKINQIGSISETLDTINMAKNNNYSYIISHRSGETEDSSIADIAVGTKSGQIKTGSCSRSDRTAKYNQLLRI
;
A
#
# COMPACT_ATOMS: atom_id res chain seq x y z
N MET A 1 15.68 -26.05 -14.94
CA MET A 1 14.70 -24.97 -15.22
C MET A 1 13.38 -25.40 -14.64
N PRO A 2 12.81 -24.64 -13.72
CA PRO A 2 11.54 -24.98 -13.07
C PRO A 2 10.39 -25.00 -14.10
N LYS A 3 9.61 -26.07 -14.05
CA LYS A 3 8.52 -26.35 -15.00
C LYS A 3 7.19 -26.22 -14.29
N ILE A 4 6.29 -25.35 -14.77
CA ILE A 4 4.96 -25.20 -14.17
C ILE A 4 4.14 -26.47 -14.39
N LYS A 5 3.72 -27.11 -13.32
CA LYS A 5 2.95 -28.35 -13.30
C LYS A 5 1.51 -28.18 -12.89
N TYR A 6 1.25 -27.24 -12.01
CA TYR A 6 -0.07 -27.00 -11.48
C TYR A 6 -0.37 -25.52 -11.44
N LEU A 7 -1.58 -25.14 -11.84
CA LEU A 7 -2.14 -23.81 -11.71
C LEU A 7 -3.65 -23.93 -11.52
N LYS A 8 -4.16 -23.30 -10.46
CA LYS A 8 -5.59 -23.19 -10.20
C LYS A 8 -5.92 -21.89 -9.51
N ALA A 9 -6.83 -21.12 -10.08
CA ALA A 9 -7.42 -19.95 -9.47
C ALA A 9 -8.78 -20.23 -8.87
N ARG A 10 -9.13 -19.42 -7.87
CA ARG A 10 -10.46 -19.37 -7.27
C ARG A 10 -10.80 -17.95 -6.83
N GLN A 11 -12.09 -17.70 -6.68
CA GLN A 11 -12.59 -16.52 -5.98
C GLN A 11 -12.57 -16.79 -4.47
N ILE A 12 -12.04 -15.86 -3.71
CA ILE A 12 -12.10 -15.80 -2.24
C ILE A 12 -12.69 -14.46 -1.81
N LEU A 13 -12.80 -14.19 -0.52
CA LEU A 13 -13.23 -12.89 0.01
C LEU A 13 -12.03 -12.14 0.61
N ASP A 14 -12.01 -10.84 0.40
CA ASP A 14 -11.10 -9.91 1.06
C ASP A 14 -11.60 -9.54 2.47
N SER A 15 -10.84 -8.72 3.19
CA SER A 15 -11.15 -8.24 4.55
C SER A 15 -12.44 -7.42 4.64
N ARG A 16 -13.01 -6.98 3.52
CA ARG A 16 -14.29 -6.25 3.44
C ARG A 16 -15.46 -7.15 3.01
N GLY A 17 -15.20 -8.45 2.81
CA GLY A 17 -16.17 -9.39 2.26
C GLY A 17 -16.41 -9.23 0.75
N SER A 18 -15.55 -8.48 0.05
CA SER A 18 -15.60 -8.37 -1.41
C SER A 18 -14.81 -9.51 -2.05
N PRO A 19 -15.27 -10.05 -3.20
CA PRO A 19 -14.54 -11.07 -3.93
C PRO A 19 -13.15 -10.59 -4.39
N THR A 20 -12.17 -11.50 -4.35
CA THR A 20 -10.84 -11.31 -4.94
C THR A 20 -10.29 -12.62 -5.48
N VAL A 21 -9.16 -12.56 -6.19
CA VAL A 21 -8.52 -13.71 -6.84
C VAL A 21 -7.46 -14.32 -5.95
N GLU A 22 -7.50 -15.65 -5.83
CA GLU A 22 -6.44 -16.46 -5.23
C GLU A 22 -5.95 -17.50 -6.22
N VAL A 23 -4.63 -17.71 -6.29
CA VAL A 23 -3.98 -18.69 -7.16
C VAL A 23 -3.11 -19.63 -6.35
N ASP A 24 -3.27 -20.93 -6.63
CA ASP A 24 -2.35 -22.00 -6.24
C ASP A 24 -1.48 -22.39 -7.45
N MET A 25 -0.18 -22.43 -7.29
CA MET A 25 0.78 -22.82 -8.30
C MET A 25 1.83 -23.79 -7.74
N SER A 26 2.27 -24.76 -8.55
CA SER A 26 3.49 -25.53 -8.28
C SER A 26 4.37 -25.62 -9.51
N ILE A 27 5.67 -25.74 -9.27
CA ILE A 27 6.69 -26.08 -10.27
C ILE A 27 7.23 -27.47 -10.01
N ASP A 28 7.56 -28.18 -11.07
CA ASP A 28 7.97 -29.58 -11.05
C ASP A 28 6.97 -30.43 -10.22
N ASP A 29 7.39 -31.40 -9.45
CA ASP A 29 6.54 -32.16 -8.52
C ASP A 29 6.60 -31.58 -7.09
N GLY A 30 6.83 -30.27 -6.99
CA GLY A 30 7.06 -29.56 -5.74
C GLY A 30 5.80 -29.14 -5.00
N GLU A 31 6.03 -28.38 -3.96
CA GLU A 31 5.01 -27.82 -3.07
C GLU A 31 4.13 -26.79 -3.79
N ILE A 32 2.89 -26.67 -3.32
CA ILE A 32 1.94 -25.66 -3.83
C ILE A 32 2.16 -24.34 -3.10
N PHE A 33 2.38 -23.29 -3.87
CA PHE A 33 2.48 -21.92 -3.37
C PHE A 33 1.23 -21.11 -3.73
N ARG A 34 0.70 -20.46 -2.73
CA ARG A 34 -0.53 -19.67 -2.80
C ARG A 34 -0.24 -18.19 -2.80
N ALA A 35 -1.00 -17.44 -3.60
CA ALA A 35 -1.03 -15.99 -3.56
C ALA A 35 -2.45 -15.48 -3.69
N SER A 36 -2.81 -14.49 -2.87
CA SER A 36 -4.10 -13.82 -2.86
C SER A 36 -3.90 -12.33 -3.11
N VAL A 37 -4.73 -11.73 -3.97
CA VAL A 37 -4.55 -10.35 -4.42
C VAL A 37 -5.36 -9.38 -3.58
N PRO A 38 -4.79 -8.26 -3.12
CA PRO A 38 -5.54 -7.19 -2.46
C PRO A 38 -6.38 -6.38 -3.46
N SER A 39 -7.34 -5.60 -2.94
CA SER A 39 -8.25 -4.76 -3.72
C SER A 39 -8.40 -3.36 -3.10
N GLY A 40 -8.35 -2.29 -3.90
CA GLY A 40 -8.56 -0.92 -3.42
C GLY A 40 -10.02 -0.59 -3.13
N ALA A 41 -10.25 0.39 -2.24
CA ALA A 41 -11.56 1.07 -2.10
C ALA A 41 -11.61 2.30 -3.02
N SER A 42 -10.68 3.22 -2.85
CA SER A 42 -10.31 4.25 -3.81
C SER A 42 -9.31 3.67 -4.81
N THR A 43 -9.40 4.08 -6.06
CA THR A 43 -8.47 3.65 -7.10
C THR A 43 -8.05 4.85 -7.92
N GLY A 44 -6.75 5.09 -8.04
CA GLY A 44 -6.19 6.12 -8.92
C GLY A 44 -6.64 5.89 -10.37
N LYS A 45 -6.93 6.95 -11.07
CA LYS A 45 -7.42 6.95 -12.46
C LYS A 45 -6.56 6.13 -13.43
N TYR A 46 -5.29 5.98 -13.11
CA TYR A 46 -4.29 5.36 -13.99
C TYR A 46 -3.83 3.98 -13.53
N GLU A 47 -4.48 3.39 -12.52
CA GLU A 47 -4.20 2.01 -12.10
C GLU A 47 -4.49 1.00 -13.20
N ALA A 48 -3.81 -0.13 -13.17
CA ALA A 48 -4.16 -1.27 -13.99
C ALA A 48 -5.54 -1.82 -13.59
N VAL A 49 -6.28 -2.34 -14.57
CA VAL A 49 -7.68 -2.73 -14.38
C VAL A 49 -7.80 -3.96 -13.50
N GLU A 50 -8.43 -3.79 -12.35
CA GLU A 50 -8.96 -4.90 -11.57
C GLU A 50 -10.23 -5.43 -12.27
N LEU A 51 -10.14 -6.60 -12.89
CA LEU A 51 -11.24 -7.15 -13.67
C LEU A 51 -12.36 -7.64 -12.75
N ARG A 52 -13.53 -7.00 -12.85
CA ARG A 52 -14.77 -7.33 -12.17
C ARG A 52 -15.82 -7.78 -13.19
N ASP A 53 -16.75 -8.66 -12.77
CA ASP A 53 -17.72 -9.24 -13.69
C ASP A 53 -18.84 -8.27 -14.06
N ASN A 54 -19.08 -7.23 -13.24
CA ASN A 54 -20.12 -6.22 -13.44
C ASN A 54 -21.52 -6.80 -13.65
N ASN A 55 -21.82 -7.92 -12.97
CA ASN A 55 -23.10 -8.62 -12.97
C ASN A 55 -23.79 -8.45 -11.59
N ASP A 56 -24.95 -9.07 -11.39
CA ASP A 56 -25.72 -8.93 -10.13
C ASP A 56 -25.05 -9.62 -8.92
N ASN A 57 -24.09 -10.51 -9.16
CA ASN A 57 -23.40 -11.23 -8.07
C ASN A 57 -22.46 -10.29 -7.31
N TYR A 58 -22.52 -10.34 -5.97
CA TYR A 58 -21.74 -9.49 -5.09
C TYR A 58 -21.83 -7.98 -5.46
N ASN A 59 -23.00 -7.52 -5.87
CA ASN A 59 -23.24 -6.15 -6.31
C ASN A 59 -22.25 -5.69 -7.43
N GLY A 60 -22.00 -6.53 -8.41
CA GLY A 60 -21.08 -6.28 -9.51
C GLY A 60 -19.63 -6.61 -9.25
N LYS A 61 -19.26 -6.98 -8.01
CA LYS A 61 -17.88 -7.13 -7.59
C LYS A 61 -17.29 -8.53 -7.73
N SER A 62 -18.03 -9.52 -8.28
CA SER A 62 -17.48 -10.86 -8.49
C SER A 62 -16.29 -10.84 -9.48
N VAL A 63 -15.42 -11.87 -9.41
CA VAL A 63 -14.18 -11.96 -10.19
C VAL A 63 -14.07 -13.26 -10.99
N HIS A 64 -15.20 -13.85 -11.37
CA HIS A 64 -15.22 -15.13 -12.10
C HIS A 64 -14.55 -15.02 -13.47
N ASN A 65 -14.65 -13.88 -14.17
CA ASN A 65 -13.96 -13.66 -15.44
C ASN A 65 -12.43 -13.70 -15.24
N ALA A 66 -11.92 -13.00 -14.21
CA ALA A 66 -10.48 -13.06 -13.88
C ALA A 66 -10.04 -14.47 -13.50
N VAL A 67 -10.84 -15.21 -12.72
CA VAL A 67 -10.58 -16.61 -12.35
C VAL A 67 -10.57 -17.52 -13.59
N SER A 68 -11.52 -17.34 -14.52
CA SER A 68 -11.57 -18.10 -15.78
C SER A 68 -10.37 -17.76 -16.67
N ASN A 69 -9.96 -16.48 -16.75
CA ASN A 69 -8.76 -16.08 -17.48
C ASN A 69 -7.50 -16.81 -16.96
N VAL A 70 -7.38 -17.00 -15.63
CA VAL A 70 -6.28 -17.80 -15.08
C VAL A 70 -6.42 -19.28 -15.44
N ASN A 71 -7.60 -19.88 -15.19
CA ASN A 71 -7.79 -21.33 -15.33
C ASN A 71 -7.78 -21.81 -16.78
N ASP A 72 -8.15 -20.95 -17.72
CA ASP A 72 -8.25 -21.29 -19.14
C ASP A 72 -7.12 -20.65 -19.96
N LEU A 73 -7.04 -19.31 -20.03
CA LEU A 73 -6.11 -18.64 -20.93
C LEU A 73 -4.67 -18.70 -20.44
N ILE A 74 -4.41 -18.23 -19.22
CA ILE A 74 -3.06 -18.21 -18.65
C ILE A 74 -2.55 -19.64 -18.48
N LYS A 75 -3.35 -20.53 -17.88
CA LYS A 75 -2.98 -21.94 -17.69
C LYS A 75 -2.56 -22.61 -18.99
N ASN A 76 -3.34 -22.50 -20.05
CA ASN A 76 -3.02 -23.09 -21.35
C ASN A 76 -1.71 -22.53 -21.95
N LYS A 77 -1.39 -21.27 -21.61
CA LYS A 77 -0.19 -20.60 -22.10
C LYS A 77 1.08 -21.02 -21.37
N ILE A 78 1.02 -21.27 -20.05
CA ILE A 78 2.20 -21.47 -19.20
C ILE A 78 2.40 -22.91 -18.70
N ILE A 79 1.35 -23.76 -18.61
CA ILE A 79 1.48 -25.12 -18.09
C ILE A 79 2.47 -25.94 -18.92
N ASN A 80 3.29 -26.72 -18.24
CA ASN A 80 4.41 -27.48 -18.83
C ASN A 80 5.53 -26.64 -19.49
N LYS A 81 5.52 -25.31 -19.38
CA LYS A 81 6.63 -24.46 -19.77
C LYS A 81 7.63 -24.25 -18.63
N ASN A 82 8.85 -23.95 -19.01
CA ASN A 82 9.93 -23.59 -18.08
C ASN A 82 10.16 -22.08 -18.14
N PHE A 83 10.41 -21.48 -16.96
CA PHE A 83 10.79 -20.08 -16.84
C PHE A 83 11.95 -19.95 -15.85
N ASN A 84 12.95 -19.15 -16.19
CA ASN A 84 14.16 -18.98 -15.37
C ASN A 84 14.05 -17.78 -14.42
N SER A 85 13.15 -16.86 -14.70
CA SER A 85 12.98 -15.64 -13.92
C SER A 85 11.52 -15.18 -13.90
N ILE A 86 11.24 -14.31 -12.93
CA ILE A 86 9.93 -13.63 -12.84
C ILE A 86 9.70 -12.76 -14.11
N TYR A 87 10.75 -12.16 -14.67
CA TYR A 87 10.65 -11.35 -15.89
C TYR A 87 10.22 -12.14 -17.11
N GLU A 88 10.76 -13.34 -17.31
CA GLU A 88 10.34 -14.23 -18.41
C GLU A 88 8.88 -14.64 -18.24
N PHE A 89 8.48 -15.01 -17.02
CA PHE A 89 7.13 -15.44 -16.71
C PHE A 89 6.12 -14.30 -16.91
N ASP A 90 6.35 -13.15 -16.28
CA ASP A 90 5.44 -12.02 -16.37
C ASP A 90 5.31 -11.51 -17.81
N ASN A 91 6.44 -11.45 -18.56
CA ASN A 91 6.41 -11.03 -19.97
C ASN A 91 5.54 -11.95 -20.83
N GLU A 92 5.53 -13.27 -20.57
CA GLU A 92 4.68 -14.22 -21.30
C GLU A 92 3.19 -13.94 -21.04
N ILE A 93 2.80 -13.57 -19.80
CA ILE A 93 1.42 -13.27 -19.43
C ILE A 93 1.03 -11.87 -19.91
N LEU A 94 1.91 -10.88 -19.79
CA LEU A 94 1.67 -9.52 -20.25
C LEU A 94 1.47 -9.48 -21.78
N ASN A 95 2.22 -10.26 -22.53
CA ASN A 95 2.02 -10.42 -23.97
C ASN A 95 0.71 -11.12 -24.32
N LEU A 96 0.17 -11.97 -23.43
CA LEU A 96 -1.14 -12.58 -23.63
C LEU A 96 -2.27 -11.57 -23.38
N ASP A 97 -2.13 -10.67 -22.41
CA ASP A 97 -3.08 -9.57 -22.17
C ASP A 97 -3.03 -8.54 -23.31
N ASN A 98 -1.84 -8.14 -23.70
CA ASN A 98 -1.56 -7.21 -24.81
C ASN A 98 -2.31 -5.86 -24.72
N THR A 99 -2.64 -5.40 -23.52
CA THR A 99 -3.18 -4.06 -23.27
C THR A 99 -2.30 -3.28 -22.28
N ALA A 100 -2.27 -1.95 -22.42
CA ALA A 100 -1.42 -1.11 -21.55
C ALA A 100 -1.85 -1.15 -20.08
N ASN A 101 -3.16 -1.34 -19.82
CA ASN A 101 -3.74 -1.32 -18.47
C ASN A 101 -4.25 -2.70 -18.00
N LYS A 102 -3.86 -3.78 -18.68
CA LYS A 102 -4.21 -5.16 -18.32
C LYS A 102 -5.74 -5.45 -18.33
N SER A 103 -6.47 -4.77 -19.21
CA SER A 103 -7.94 -4.86 -19.26
C SER A 103 -8.49 -6.17 -19.85
N ASN A 104 -7.70 -6.96 -20.57
CA ASN A 104 -8.14 -8.23 -21.14
C ASN A 104 -8.13 -9.37 -20.14
N LEU A 105 -7.03 -9.57 -19.41
CA LEU A 105 -6.91 -10.63 -18.40
C LEU A 105 -7.33 -10.16 -17.01
N GLY A 106 -7.08 -8.90 -16.69
CA GLY A 106 -7.21 -8.30 -15.39
C GLY A 106 -5.89 -8.29 -14.60
N ALA A 107 -5.54 -7.14 -14.02
CA ALA A 107 -4.37 -7.00 -13.17
C ALA A 107 -4.41 -7.96 -11.96
N ASN A 108 -5.59 -8.23 -11.42
CA ASN A 108 -5.82 -9.19 -10.34
C ASN A 108 -5.48 -10.65 -10.77
N ALA A 109 -5.85 -11.07 -11.98
CA ALA A 109 -5.49 -12.38 -12.52
C ALA A 109 -3.97 -12.50 -12.76
N ILE A 110 -3.38 -11.47 -13.36
CA ILE A 110 -1.94 -11.45 -13.67
C ILE A 110 -1.12 -11.44 -12.39
N LEU A 111 -1.43 -10.56 -11.44
CA LEU A 111 -0.70 -10.46 -10.16
C LEU A 111 -0.78 -11.74 -9.34
N ALA A 112 -1.94 -12.37 -9.24
CA ALA A 112 -2.08 -13.62 -8.49
C ALA A 112 -1.15 -14.72 -9.05
N CYS A 113 -1.02 -14.81 -10.38
CA CYS A 113 -0.08 -15.72 -11.03
C CYS A 113 1.38 -15.30 -10.80
N SER A 114 1.71 -14.04 -10.98
CA SER A 114 3.06 -13.49 -10.82
C SER A 114 3.59 -13.69 -9.40
N LEU A 115 2.76 -13.35 -8.39
CA LEU A 115 3.11 -13.50 -6.97
C LEU A 115 3.24 -14.97 -6.55
N SER A 116 2.37 -15.83 -7.04
CA SER A 116 2.46 -17.28 -6.83
C SER A 116 3.74 -17.88 -7.43
N PHE A 117 4.08 -17.44 -8.65
CA PHE A 117 5.27 -17.94 -9.35
C PHE A 117 6.58 -17.49 -8.68
N ILE A 118 6.69 -16.24 -8.21
CA ILE A 118 7.93 -15.82 -7.52
C ILE A 118 8.14 -16.56 -6.20
N LYS A 119 7.06 -16.94 -5.49
CA LYS A 119 7.13 -17.82 -4.31
C LYS A 119 7.66 -19.21 -4.70
N CYS A 120 7.19 -19.76 -5.82
CA CYS A 120 7.71 -21.04 -6.35
C CYS A 120 9.20 -20.93 -6.69
N LEU A 121 9.65 -19.84 -7.33
CA LEU A 121 11.06 -19.61 -7.65
C LEU A 121 11.93 -19.52 -6.41
N ALA A 122 11.49 -18.79 -5.39
CA ALA A 122 12.20 -18.66 -4.13
C ALA A 122 12.41 -20.03 -3.48
N ASN A 123 11.34 -20.82 -3.35
CA ASN A 123 11.42 -22.18 -2.81
C ASN A 123 12.33 -23.10 -3.64
N ASN A 124 12.30 -23.00 -4.96
CA ASN A 124 13.18 -23.80 -5.83
C ASN A 124 14.67 -23.48 -5.62
N CYS A 125 14.97 -22.29 -5.09
CA CYS A 125 16.30 -21.89 -4.67
C CYS A 125 16.59 -22.19 -3.17
N ASN A 126 15.69 -22.89 -2.46
CA ASN A 126 15.73 -23.10 -1.02
C ASN A 126 15.85 -21.79 -0.21
N LYS A 127 15.10 -20.77 -0.61
CA LYS A 127 15.06 -19.45 0.01
C LYS A 127 13.63 -19.07 0.36
N SER A 128 13.46 -18.31 1.43
CA SER A 128 12.24 -17.53 1.64
C SER A 128 12.09 -16.45 0.57
N LEU A 129 10.91 -15.86 0.44
CA LEU A 129 10.67 -14.85 -0.59
C LEU A 129 11.56 -13.61 -0.40
N TYR A 130 11.73 -13.12 0.85
CA TYR A 130 12.61 -11.97 1.10
C TYR A 130 14.08 -12.28 0.78
N GLU A 131 14.58 -13.47 1.13
CA GLU A 131 15.97 -13.88 0.81
C GLU A 131 16.20 -14.02 -0.70
N PHE A 132 15.18 -14.46 -1.44
CA PHE A 132 15.26 -14.58 -2.89
C PHE A 132 15.35 -13.22 -3.59
N LEU A 133 14.65 -12.21 -3.04
CA LEU A 133 14.63 -10.84 -3.56
C LEU A 133 15.87 -10.03 -3.17
N LEU A 134 16.60 -10.43 -2.11
CA LEU A 134 17.82 -9.73 -1.68
C LEU A 134 18.93 -9.85 -2.74
N THR A 135 19.58 -8.73 -3.00
CA THR A 135 20.77 -8.66 -3.89
C THR A 135 22.09 -8.90 -3.14
N ASP A 136 22.06 -8.79 -1.81
CA ASP A 136 23.20 -9.03 -0.90
C ASP A 136 22.70 -9.75 0.37
N GLN A 137 23.59 -10.05 1.31
CA GLN A 137 23.24 -10.81 2.54
C GLN A 137 22.65 -9.96 3.68
N GLU A 138 22.71 -8.65 3.56
CA GLU A 138 22.17 -7.75 4.57
C GLU A 138 20.72 -7.38 4.26
N TYR A 139 19.85 -7.44 5.24
CA TYR A 139 18.47 -6.98 5.15
C TYR A 139 18.15 -5.97 6.24
N ILE A 140 17.15 -5.14 5.98
CA ILE A 140 16.63 -4.14 6.91
C ILE A 140 15.15 -4.40 7.11
N LEU A 141 14.73 -4.55 8.37
CA LEU A 141 13.31 -4.58 8.69
C LEU A 141 12.73 -3.18 8.53
N PRO A 142 11.60 -3.05 7.83
CA PRO A 142 11.02 -1.75 7.54
C PRO A 142 10.40 -1.10 8.78
N CYS A 143 10.54 0.23 8.91
CA CYS A 143 9.78 1.00 9.88
C CYS A 143 8.30 1.07 9.43
N PRO A 144 7.32 0.74 10.29
CA PRO A 144 5.92 0.75 9.91
C PRO A 144 5.31 2.16 9.96
N LEU A 145 4.48 2.49 8.97
CA LEU A 145 3.52 3.59 8.99
C LEU A 145 2.17 2.97 9.39
N MET A 146 1.71 3.28 10.60
CA MET A 146 0.56 2.59 11.22
C MET A 146 -0.66 3.52 11.26
N ASN A 147 -1.66 3.24 10.44
CA ASN A 147 -2.91 4.01 10.41
C ASN A 147 -3.74 3.78 11.68
N ILE A 148 -3.85 4.75 12.58
CA ILE A 148 -4.54 4.62 13.88
C ILE A 148 -5.83 5.43 14.01
N ILE A 149 -6.04 6.45 13.14
CA ILE A 149 -7.32 7.15 12.98
C ILE A 149 -7.63 7.26 11.48
N ASN A 150 -8.86 6.92 11.11
CA ASN A 150 -9.38 7.01 9.75
C ASN A 150 -10.34 8.20 9.61
N GLY A 151 -10.26 8.87 8.47
CA GLY A 151 -11.20 9.87 8.01
C GLY A 151 -11.46 9.72 6.50
N GLY A 152 -11.84 10.77 5.82
CA GLY A 152 -12.07 10.80 4.38
C GLY A 152 -12.92 9.63 3.88
N ALA A 153 -12.51 9.02 2.78
CA ALA A 153 -13.22 7.86 2.21
C ALA A 153 -13.15 6.57 3.08
N HIS A 154 -12.24 6.53 4.08
CA HIS A 154 -12.07 5.37 4.97
C HIS A 154 -12.98 5.37 6.21
N ALA A 155 -13.71 6.46 6.47
CA ALA A 155 -14.62 6.57 7.60
C ALA A 155 -15.78 7.53 7.32
N ASN A 156 -16.95 7.22 7.84
CA ASN A 156 -18.10 8.13 7.79
C ASN A 156 -18.06 9.08 8.99
N ASN A 157 -17.16 10.06 8.94
CA ASN A 157 -16.99 11.08 9.98
C ASN A 157 -16.67 12.45 9.34
N GLY A 158 -16.39 13.46 10.16
CA GLY A 158 -16.13 14.83 9.72
C GLY A 158 -14.67 15.16 9.36
N LEU A 159 -13.78 14.16 9.26
CA LEU A 159 -12.37 14.37 8.93
C LEU A 159 -12.14 14.30 7.43
N ASP A 160 -11.40 15.27 6.88
CA ASP A 160 -11.04 15.30 5.45
C ASP A 160 -9.85 14.39 5.14
N ILE A 161 -8.84 14.40 6.03
CA ILE A 161 -7.64 13.56 5.89
C ILE A 161 -8.03 12.09 6.05
N GLN A 162 -7.65 11.26 5.08
CA GLN A 162 -8.05 9.86 5.00
C GLN A 162 -7.40 8.97 6.06
N GLU A 163 -6.10 9.19 6.33
CA GLU A 163 -5.34 8.39 7.30
C GLU A 163 -4.43 9.27 8.16
N PHE A 164 -4.53 9.05 9.47
CA PHE A 164 -3.60 9.61 10.46
C PHE A 164 -2.74 8.48 11.00
N MET A 165 -1.46 8.51 10.63
CA MET A 165 -0.52 7.44 10.92
C MET A 165 0.50 7.85 11.97
N ILE A 166 0.98 6.87 12.74
CA ILE A 166 2.18 6.97 13.56
C ILE A 166 3.34 6.22 12.91
N ILE A 167 4.55 6.76 13.09
CA ILE A 167 5.81 6.16 12.63
C ILE A 167 6.73 6.01 13.84
N PRO A 168 6.83 4.81 14.43
CA PRO A 168 7.72 4.56 15.57
C PRO A 168 9.17 4.36 15.11
N ALA A 169 9.82 5.43 14.62
CA ALA A 169 11.14 5.42 14.01
C ALA A 169 12.29 5.56 15.03
N GLY A 170 12.00 5.91 16.28
CA GLY A 170 13.03 6.14 17.32
C GLY A 170 13.53 4.90 18.02
N PHE A 171 13.35 3.69 17.47
CA PHE A 171 13.70 2.42 18.07
C PHE A 171 14.77 1.66 17.28
N LYS A 172 15.51 0.78 17.95
CA LYS A 172 16.61 0.02 17.34
C LYS A 172 16.15 -1.29 16.70
N SER A 173 14.98 -1.81 17.10
CA SER A 173 14.42 -3.05 16.58
C SER A 173 13.01 -2.85 16.07
N PHE A 174 12.61 -3.69 15.11
CA PHE A 174 11.23 -3.73 14.63
C PHE A 174 10.25 -4.13 15.75
N SER A 175 10.66 -5.06 16.62
CA SER A 175 9.84 -5.50 17.76
C SER A 175 9.51 -4.36 18.70
N ASP A 176 10.51 -3.50 19.04
CA ASP A 176 10.30 -2.33 19.90
C ASP A 176 9.42 -1.27 19.19
N SER A 177 9.62 -1.06 17.89
CA SER A 177 8.80 -0.17 17.08
C SER A 177 7.33 -0.64 17.07
N LEU A 178 7.11 -1.93 16.83
CA LEU A 178 5.77 -2.51 16.82
C LEU A 178 5.11 -2.42 18.21
N GLN A 179 5.84 -2.73 19.28
CA GLN A 179 5.35 -2.60 20.66
C GLN A 179 4.89 -1.16 20.93
N ALA A 180 5.73 -0.18 20.62
CA ALA A 180 5.40 1.23 20.84
C ALA A 180 4.16 1.67 20.05
N GLY A 181 4.01 1.19 18.81
CA GLY A 181 2.81 1.42 18.01
C GLY A 181 1.55 0.83 18.65
N VAL A 182 1.61 -0.43 19.13
CA VAL A 182 0.48 -1.11 19.79
C VAL A 182 0.11 -0.42 21.10
N GLU A 183 1.10 -0.06 21.93
CA GLU A 183 0.85 0.63 23.22
C GLU A 183 0.22 2.02 22.99
N THR A 184 0.68 2.76 21.99
CA THR A 184 0.06 4.04 21.57
C THR A 184 -1.39 3.84 21.12
N PHE A 185 -1.65 2.84 20.28
CA PHE A 185 -3.00 2.51 19.80
C PHE A 185 -3.94 2.14 20.94
N LEU A 186 -3.48 1.40 21.95
CA LEU A 186 -4.26 1.07 23.14
C LEU A 186 -4.57 2.32 23.99
N LYS A 187 -3.61 3.24 24.14
CA LYS A 187 -3.83 4.52 24.84
C LYS A 187 -4.78 5.43 24.08
N LEU A 188 -4.73 5.43 22.75
CA LEU A 188 -5.71 6.15 21.94
C LEU A 188 -7.11 5.60 22.18
N LYS A 189 -7.29 4.28 22.27
CA LYS A 189 -8.59 3.65 22.60
C LYS A 189 -9.11 4.11 23.96
N GLU A 190 -8.23 4.14 24.99
CA GLU A 190 -8.59 4.62 26.32
C GLU A 190 -9.06 6.09 26.30
N LEU A 191 -8.33 6.95 25.57
CA LEU A 191 -8.67 8.37 25.42
C LEU A 191 -10.01 8.58 24.71
N LEU A 192 -10.23 7.89 23.58
CA LEU A 192 -11.49 7.96 22.84
C LEU A 192 -12.67 7.53 23.71
N ASN A 193 -12.55 6.42 24.43
CA ASN A 193 -13.59 5.96 25.36
C ASN A 193 -13.86 6.98 26.49
N LYS A 194 -12.81 7.58 27.07
CA LYS A 194 -12.95 8.60 28.12
C LYS A 194 -13.69 9.86 27.63
N LYS A 195 -13.51 10.18 26.35
CA LYS A 195 -14.19 11.31 25.69
C LYS A 195 -15.55 10.92 25.07
N SER A 196 -15.99 9.67 25.26
CA SER A 196 -17.22 9.12 24.69
C SER A 196 -17.26 9.08 23.16
N TYR A 197 -16.11 9.02 22.50
CA TYR A 197 -15.99 8.77 21.07
C TYR A 197 -16.08 7.28 20.74
N SER A 198 -16.49 6.97 19.52
CA SER A 198 -16.50 5.60 18.99
C SER A 198 -15.09 5.01 18.93
N THR A 199 -14.95 3.75 19.32
CA THR A 199 -13.74 2.94 19.11
C THR A 199 -13.98 1.82 18.09
N ALA A 200 -15.02 1.94 17.26
CA ALA A 200 -15.16 1.12 16.07
C ALA A 200 -14.00 1.37 15.11
N VAL A 201 -13.55 0.31 14.43
CA VAL A 201 -12.42 0.39 13.51
C VAL A 201 -12.90 0.41 12.06
N GLY A 202 -12.19 1.16 11.23
CA GLY A 202 -12.38 1.17 9.78
C GLY A 202 -11.76 -0.05 9.09
N ASP A 203 -11.76 -0.03 7.77
CA ASP A 203 -11.28 -1.13 6.93
C ASP A 203 -9.82 -1.49 7.19
N GLU A 204 -9.01 -0.54 7.58
CA GLU A 204 -7.57 -0.70 7.83
C GLU A 204 -7.20 -0.92 9.31
N GLY A 205 -8.22 -1.03 10.18
CA GLY A 205 -8.04 -1.36 11.59
C GLY A 205 -7.78 -0.17 12.52
N GLY A 206 -7.62 1.06 12.00
CA GLY A 206 -7.59 2.30 12.77
C GLY A 206 -8.99 2.68 13.27
N PHE A 207 -9.08 3.48 14.34
CA PHE A 207 -10.36 3.97 14.84
C PHE A 207 -11.01 4.96 13.87
N ALA A 208 -12.35 5.02 13.89
CA ALA A 208 -13.14 5.96 13.10
C ALA A 208 -14.03 6.81 14.02
N PRO A 209 -13.45 7.67 14.88
CA PRO A 209 -14.22 8.54 15.77
C PRO A 209 -14.85 9.70 14.98
N ASP A 210 -16.00 10.19 15.44
CA ASP A 210 -16.65 11.38 14.89
C ASP A 210 -16.00 12.65 15.49
N LEU A 211 -14.80 13.00 15.00
CA LEU A 211 -14.05 14.19 15.39
C LEU A 211 -14.45 15.37 14.52
N LYS A 212 -14.23 16.59 15.02
CA LYS A 212 -14.69 17.82 14.36
C LYS A 212 -13.67 18.40 13.39
N THR A 213 -12.38 18.22 13.68
CA THR A 213 -11.29 18.81 12.88
C THR A 213 -10.11 17.85 12.76
N ASN A 214 -9.33 18.02 11.71
CA ASN A 214 -8.10 17.26 11.50
C ASN A 214 -7.06 17.53 12.63
N GLU A 215 -6.98 18.76 13.15
CA GLU A 215 -6.09 19.07 14.29
C GLU A 215 -6.52 18.36 15.59
N GLU A 216 -7.80 18.13 15.82
CA GLU A 216 -8.28 17.37 16.97
C GLU A 216 -7.76 15.92 16.94
N ALA A 217 -7.78 15.30 15.76
CA ALA A 217 -7.22 13.96 15.57
C ALA A 217 -5.71 13.92 15.88
N LEU A 218 -4.94 14.88 15.36
CA LEU A 218 -3.50 14.98 15.62
C LEU A 218 -3.19 15.18 17.10
N ASN A 219 -3.92 16.04 17.80
CA ASN A 219 -3.75 16.26 19.23
C ASN A 219 -4.04 14.99 20.05
N LEU A 220 -5.11 14.24 19.72
CA LEU A 220 -5.43 12.97 20.38
C LEU A 220 -4.31 11.93 20.20
N ILE A 221 -3.69 11.91 19.03
CA ILE A 221 -2.55 11.03 18.76
C ILE A 221 -1.34 11.45 19.60
N LEU A 222 -0.99 12.74 19.67
CA LEU A 222 0.11 13.22 20.52
C LEU A 222 -0.12 12.88 22.00
N ASP A 223 -1.34 13.11 22.50
CA ASP A 223 -1.72 12.73 23.85
C ASP A 223 -1.55 11.22 24.09
N SER A 224 -1.96 10.39 23.12
CA SER A 224 -1.85 8.94 23.24
C SER A 224 -0.40 8.45 23.26
N ILE A 225 0.49 9.05 22.44
CA ILE A 225 1.93 8.78 22.43
C ILE A 225 2.53 9.10 23.81
N THR A 226 2.20 10.27 24.34
CA THR A 226 2.69 10.73 25.65
C THR A 226 2.18 9.83 26.79
N LEU A 227 0.90 9.45 26.79
CA LEU A 227 0.31 8.54 27.75
C LEU A 227 0.86 7.12 27.68
N ALA A 228 1.34 6.70 26.51
CA ALA A 228 2.03 5.43 26.34
C ALA A 228 3.48 5.47 26.87
N GLY A 229 3.96 6.64 27.31
CA GLY A 229 5.30 6.81 27.84
C GLY A 229 6.37 7.13 26.79
N TYR A 230 5.97 7.50 25.59
CA TYR A 230 6.85 7.87 24.47
C TYR A 230 6.86 9.37 24.23
N GLU A 231 7.92 9.84 23.55
CA GLU A 231 8.13 11.25 23.25
C GLU A 231 7.77 11.52 21.77
N PRO A 232 6.69 12.33 21.48
CA PRO A 232 6.37 12.73 20.12
C PRO A 232 7.53 13.49 19.47
N GLY A 233 7.82 13.19 18.19
CA GLY A 233 8.90 13.81 17.44
C GLY A 233 10.31 13.29 17.80
N LYS A 234 10.40 12.27 18.66
CA LYS A 234 11.67 11.60 19.00
C LYS A 234 11.57 10.09 18.91
N ASN A 235 10.62 9.48 19.62
CA ASN A 235 10.36 8.06 19.52
C ASN A 235 9.36 7.74 18.41
N ILE A 236 8.28 8.52 18.34
CA ILE A 236 7.17 8.33 17.41
C ILE A 236 6.90 9.65 16.69
N PHE A 237 6.87 9.57 15.37
CA PHE A 237 6.52 10.66 14.46
C PHE A 237 5.13 10.44 13.87
N LEU A 238 4.62 11.44 13.14
CA LEU A 238 3.33 11.38 12.48
C LEU A 238 3.51 11.32 10.96
N ALA A 239 2.54 10.67 10.29
CA ALA A 239 2.35 10.77 8.86
C ALA A 239 0.87 10.92 8.52
N LEU A 240 0.61 11.53 7.39
CA LEU A 240 -0.74 11.73 6.85
C LEU A 240 -0.85 11.07 5.48
N ASP A 241 -2.01 10.50 5.19
CA ASP A 241 -2.47 10.24 3.83
C ASP A 241 -3.72 11.10 3.62
N VAL A 242 -3.60 12.09 2.76
CA VAL A 242 -4.68 13.06 2.54
C VAL A 242 -5.65 12.58 1.47
N ALA A 243 -5.18 11.80 0.50
CA ALA A 243 -5.94 11.37 -0.67
C ALA A 243 -6.65 12.56 -1.34
N SER A 244 -5.90 13.63 -1.61
CA SER A 244 -6.46 14.95 -1.96
C SER A 244 -7.24 14.97 -3.27
N SER A 245 -7.09 13.96 -4.14
CA SER A 245 -7.94 13.81 -5.34
C SER A 245 -9.43 13.64 -4.99
N GLU A 246 -9.74 13.03 -3.83
CA GLU A 246 -11.12 12.91 -3.31
C GLU A 246 -11.69 14.25 -2.83
N LEU A 247 -10.83 15.19 -2.45
CA LEU A 247 -11.20 16.54 -2.00
C LEU A 247 -11.28 17.55 -3.14
N TYR A 248 -10.75 17.19 -4.33
CA TYR A 248 -10.57 18.12 -5.44
C TYR A 248 -11.81 18.22 -6.31
N ASN A 249 -12.28 19.45 -6.53
CA ASN A 249 -13.37 19.73 -7.45
C ASN A 249 -13.16 21.09 -8.13
N GLN A 250 -13.15 21.12 -9.47
CA GLN A 250 -13.09 22.33 -10.30
C GLN A 250 -12.00 23.33 -9.90
N GLY A 251 -10.78 22.85 -9.60
CA GLY A 251 -9.64 23.70 -9.25
C GLY A 251 -9.56 24.11 -7.79
N LYS A 252 -10.38 23.53 -6.93
CA LYS A 252 -10.42 23.79 -5.49
C LYS A 252 -10.44 22.50 -4.69
N TYR A 253 -9.90 22.55 -3.48
CA TYR A 253 -9.93 21.47 -2.50
C TYR A 253 -10.92 21.82 -1.39
N SER A 254 -11.81 20.91 -1.06
CA SER A 254 -12.66 21.04 0.14
C SER A 254 -11.87 20.55 1.34
N TYR A 255 -11.52 21.45 2.28
CA TYR A 255 -10.74 21.13 3.47
C TYR A 255 -11.24 21.97 4.65
N ASP A 256 -11.56 21.36 5.78
CA ASP A 256 -12.13 21.96 7.00
C ASP A 256 -13.33 22.91 6.68
N ASN A 257 -14.23 22.46 5.78
CA ASN A 257 -15.40 23.19 5.29
C ASN A 257 -15.07 24.47 4.49
N GLU A 258 -13.85 24.65 4.04
CA GLU A 258 -13.42 25.74 3.17
C GLU A 258 -13.05 25.22 1.77
N LEU A 259 -13.13 26.12 0.77
CA LEU A 259 -12.69 25.82 -0.60
C LEU A 259 -11.35 26.48 -0.87
N LEU A 260 -10.29 25.70 -0.80
CA LEU A 260 -8.91 26.15 -0.92
C LEU A 260 -8.36 25.98 -2.34
N SER A 261 -7.53 26.90 -2.79
CA SER A 261 -6.63 26.67 -3.93
C SER A 261 -5.47 25.76 -3.53
N SER A 262 -4.76 25.21 -4.50
CA SER A 262 -3.56 24.39 -4.24
C SER A 262 -2.53 25.15 -3.38
N SER A 263 -2.33 26.45 -3.61
CA SER A 263 -1.38 27.24 -2.84
C SER A 263 -1.81 27.48 -1.39
N GLU A 264 -3.11 27.63 -1.13
CA GLU A 264 -3.67 27.75 0.22
C GLU A 264 -3.56 26.42 0.96
N LEU A 265 -3.86 25.29 0.30
CA LEU A 265 -3.71 23.97 0.88
C LEU A 265 -2.23 23.64 1.20
N ILE A 266 -1.28 24.03 0.34
CA ILE A 266 0.15 23.95 0.65
C ILE A 266 0.49 24.78 1.90
N GLY A 267 -0.15 25.93 2.09
CA GLY A 267 -0.04 26.74 3.31
C GLY A 267 -0.48 25.97 4.56
N VAL A 268 -1.61 25.27 4.48
CA VAL A 268 -2.11 24.40 5.57
C VAL A 268 -1.08 23.34 5.95
N TYR A 269 -0.48 22.65 4.97
CA TYR A 269 0.54 21.62 5.28
C TYR A 269 1.80 22.22 5.92
N LYS A 270 2.21 23.43 5.53
CA LYS A 270 3.32 24.12 6.20
C LYS A 270 3.00 24.42 7.67
N ASP A 271 1.80 24.86 7.94
CA ASP A 271 1.36 25.13 9.31
C ASP A 271 1.28 23.85 10.13
N LEU A 272 0.69 22.78 9.59
CA LEU A 272 0.61 21.49 10.25
C LEU A 272 2.00 20.91 10.56
N THR A 273 2.92 20.93 9.60
CA THR A 273 4.29 20.41 9.79
C THR A 273 5.13 21.27 10.74
N SER A 274 4.76 22.55 10.94
CA SER A 274 5.40 23.41 11.94
C SER A 274 4.90 23.14 13.37
N LYS A 275 3.63 22.73 13.53
CA LYS A 275 2.97 22.50 14.82
C LYS A 275 3.13 21.06 15.31
N PHE A 276 3.17 20.11 14.42
CA PHE A 276 3.14 18.67 14.70
C PHE A 276 4.39 17.98 14.14
N PRO A 277 4.88 16.90 14.75
CA PRO A 277 6.05 16.16 14.28
C PRO A 277 5.72 15.27 13.06
N ILE A 278 5.13 15.86 12.02
CA ILE A 278 4.78 15.19 10.76
C ILE A 278 6.02 15.13 9.89
N ILE A 279 6.41 13.92 9.51
CA ILE A 279 7.60 13.65 8.67
C ILE A 279 7.27 13.08 7.30
N SER A 280 6.00 12.77 7.04
CA SER A 280 5.54 12.23 5.75
C SER A 280 4.11 12.68 5.46
N ILE A 281 3.85 13.09 4.22
CA ILE A 281 2.50 13.38 3.70
C ILE A 281 2.35 12.66 2.36
N GLU A 282 1.35 11.80 2.27
CA GLU A 282 0.95 11.06 1.08
C GLU A 282 -0.20 11.79 0.39
N ASP A 283 -0.12 11.89 -0.93
CA ASP A 283 -1.08 12.55 -1.83
C ASP A 283 -1.65 13.87 -1.30
N PRO A 284 -0.77 14.85 -0.99
CA PRO A 284 -1.19 16.17 -0.51
C PRO A 284 -1.97 17.00 -1.54
N LEU A 285 -1.94 16.61 -2.82
CA LEU A 285 -2.56 17.32 -3.95
C LEU A 285 -3.14 16.31 -4.94
N ASP A 286 -4.03 16.80 -5.82
CA ASP A 286 -4.66 16.00 -6.88
C ASP A 286 -3.62 15.32 -7.80
N GLU A 287 -3.94 14.12 -8.28
CA GLU A 287 -3.07 13.26 -9.10
C GLU A 287 -2.71 13.87 -10.48
N ASP A 288 -3.44 14.87 -10.94
CA ASP A 288 -3.20 15.59 -12.19
C ASP A 288 -2.61 17.01 -11.98
N ASP A 289 -2.48 17.51 -10.73
CA ASP A 289 -1.96 18.86 -10.42
C ASP A 289 -0.42 18.89 -10.29
N TRP A 290 0.28 18.50 -11.35
CA TRP A 290 1.74 18.40 -11.41
C TRP A 290 2.49 19.69 -11.07
N GLU A 291 1.94 20.86 -11.42
CA GLU A 291 2.59 22.13 -11.14
C GLU A 291 2.59 22.46 -9.64
N SER A 292 1.49 22.15 -8.96
CA SER A 292 1.42 22.34 -7.51
C SER A 292 2.24 21.29 -6.76
N TRP A 293 2.36 20.07 -7.28
CA TRP A 293 3.28 19.06 -6.76
C TRP A 293 4.74 19.52 -6.79
N LYS A 294 5.21 20.16 -7.87
CA LYS A 294 6.54 20.78 -7.92
C LYS A 294 6.68 21.87 -6.85
N SER A 295 5.63 22.67 -6.65
CA SER A 295 5.63 23.77 -5.70
C SER A 295 5.72 23.30 -4.25
N ILE A 296 4.95 22.26 -3.87
CA ILE A 296 5.01 21.67 -2.53
C ILE A 296 6.36 20.98 -2.31
N THR A 297 6.87 20.25 -3.32
CA THR A 297 8.16 19.58 -3.23
C THR A 297 9.30 20.56 -3.02
N LYS A 298 9.30 21.67 -3.74
CA LYS A 298 10.27 22.75 -3.53
C LYS A 298 10.20 23.34 -2.13
N SER A 299 9.00 23.43 -1.54
CA SER A 299 8.80 24.11 -0.26
C SER A 299 8.98 23.22 0.97
N LEU A 300 8.61 21.94 0.90
CA LEU A 300 8.60 21.00 2.02
C LEU A 300 9.49 19.76 1.81
N GLY A 301 9.83 19.43 0.58
CA GLY A 301 10.50 18.18 0.24
C GLY A 301 11.91 17.99 0.83
N ASN A 302 12.56 19.07 1.29
CA ASN A 302 13.82 18.98 2.02
C ASN A 302 13.64 18.65 3.52
N SER A 303 12.42 18.80 4.04
CA SER A 303 12.12 18.66 5.47
C SER A 303 11.29 17.42 5.76
N ILE A 304 10.42 17.04 4.84
CA ILE A 304 9.52 15.90 4.99
C ILE A 304 9.49 15.02 3.74
N GLN A 305 9.03 13.79 3.91
CA GLN A 305 8.73 12.88 2.82
C GLN A 305 7.38 13.29 2.18
N LEU A 306 7.37 13.47 0.86
CA LEU A 306 6.18 13.71 0.05
C LEU A 306 5.96 12.50 -0.84
N VAL A 307 4.92 11.74 -0.56
CA VAL A 307 4.67 10.43 -1.15
C VAL A 307 3.61 10.54 -2.24
N GLY A 308 3.93 10.11 -3.45
CA GLY A 308 2.93 9.95 -4.50
C GLY A 308 2.38 8.52 -4.50
N ASP A 309 1.07 8.38 -4.22
CA ASP A 309 0.29 7.16 -4.40
C ASP A 309 -0.47 7.24 -5.73
N ASP A 310 -1.58 7.96 -5.78
CA ASP A 310 -2.38 8.15 -7.01
C ASP A 310 -1.59 8.93 -8.08
N LEU A 311 -0.68 9.81 -7.66
CA LEU A 311 0.23 10.51 -8.56
C LEU A 311 1.04 9.54 -9.44
N PHE A 312 1.51 8.42 -8.89
CA PHE A 312 2.43 7.49 -9.56
C PHE A 312 1.82 6.13 -9.87
N VAL A 313 0.83 5.67 -9.12
CA VAL A 313 0.15 4.36 -9.25
C VAL A 313 1.09 3.20 -9.50
N THR A 314 2.25 3.18 -8.82
CA THR A 314 3.32 2.19 -9.00
C THR A 314 3.81 2.08 -10.46
N ASN A 315 3.57 3.09 -11.30
CA ASN A 315 3.84 3.09 -12.73
C ASN A 315 5.18 3.77 -13.04
N LYS A 316 6.08 3.03 -13.70
CA LYS A 316 7.42 3.48 -14.07
C LYS A 316 7.42 4.77 -14.91
N SER A 317 6.48 4.91 -15.85
CA SER A 317 6.43 6.10 -16.72
C SER A 317 5.96 7.35 -15.95
N LYS A 318 5.01 7.20 -15.01
CA LYS A 318 4.57 8.29 -14.15
C LYS A 318 5.67 8.68 -13.15
N LEU A 319 6.37 7.69 -12.57
CA LEU A 319 7.53 7.96 -11.70
C LEU A 319 8.62 8.70 -12.46
N GLN A 320 8.92 8.32 -13.73
CA GLN A 320 9.87 9.05 -14.57
C GLN A 320 9.45 10.51 -14.76
N MET A 321 8.15 10.78 -14.98
CA MET A 321 7.65 12.14 -15.08
C MET A 321 7.83 12.93 -13.77
N GLY A 322 7.64 12.29 -12.62
CA GLY A 322 7.92 12.90 -11.31
C GLY A 322 9.40 13.26 -11.12
N ILE A 323 10.29 12.35 -11.50
CA ILE A 323 11.73 12.54 -11.46
C ILE A 323 12.13 13.73 -12.35
N ASP A 324 11.69 13.74 -13.61
CA ASP A 324 12.03 14.77 -14.59
C ASP A 324 11.52 16.17 -14.19
N THR A 325 10.43 16.21 -13.44
CA THR A 325 9.78 17.46 -13.02
C THR A 325 10.06 17.86 -11.59
N ASN A 326 10.78 17.03 -10.82
CA ASN A 326 11.02 17.19 -9.38
C ASN A 326 9.71 17.29 -8.57
N ALA A 327 8.75 16.44 -8.85
CA ALA A 327 7.49 16.32 -8.14
C ALA A 327 7.54 15.11 -7.18
N ALA A 328 7.24 15.32 -5.90
CA ALA A 328 7.42 14.35 -4.81
C ALA A 328 8.91 14.00 -4.52
N ASN A 329 9.17 13.17 -3.52
CA ASN A 329 10.48 12.60 -3.21
C ASN A 329 10.39 11.13 -2.75
N SER A 330 9.17 10.59 -2.77
CA SER A 330 8.86 9.20 -2.42
C SER A 330 7.71 8.68 -3.26
N ILE A 331 7.66 7.37 -3.44
CA ILE A 331 6.58 6.67 -4.10
C ILE A 331 5.96 5.62 -3.17
N LEU A 332 4.63 5.53 -3.15
CA LEU A 332 3.93 4.39 -2.58
C LEU A 332 3.91 3.25 -3.61
N VAL A 333 4.27 2.05 -3.19
CA VAL A 333 4.32 0.87 -4.06
C VAL A 333 3.24 -0.11 -3.64
N LYS A 334 2.22 -0.21 -4.48
CA LYS A 334 1.10 -1.16 -4.34
C LYS A 334 1.14 -2.15 -5.50
N ILE A 335 1.47 -3.41 -5.21
CA ILE A 335 1.72 -4.44 -6.24
C ILE A 335 0.54 -4.64 -7.20
N ASN A 336 -0.69 -4.40 -6.75
CA ASN A 336 -1.89 -4.56 -7.57
C ASN A 336 -2.20 -3.35 -8.46
N GLN A 337 -1.64 -2.15 -8.18
CA GLN A 337 -1.82 -0.97 -9.05
C GLN A 337 -1.16 -1.15 -10.41
N ILE A 338 -0.05 -1.89 -10.47
CA ILE A 338 0.63 -2.23 -11.71
C ILE A 338 0.33 -3.66 -12.17
N GLY A 339 0.13 -4.62 -11.26
CA GLY A 339 -0.42 -5.95 -11.53
C GLY A 339 0.60 -7.02 -11.92
N SER A 340 1.91 -6.79 -11.78
CA SER A 340 2.95 -7.82 -11.89
C SER A 340 4.13 -7.52 -10.95
N ILE A 341 4.84 -8.56 -10.54
CA ILE A 341 6.01 -8.42 -9.66
C ILE A 341 7.21 -7.84 -10.42
N SER A 342 7.40 -8.22 -11.69
CA SER A 342 8.50 -7.68 -12.50
C SER A 342 8.40 -6.17 -12.70
N GLU A 343 7.22 -5.65 -13.05
CA GLU A 343 7.00 -4.20 -13.20
C GLU A 343 7.11 -3.47 -11.86
N THR A 344 6.65 -4.10 -10.76
CA THR A 344 6.83 -3.57 -9.40
C THR A 344 8.31 -3.41 -9.06
N LEU A 345 9.13 -4.45 -9.31
CA LEU A 345 10.58 -4.41 -9.08
C LEU A 345 11.27 -3.37 -9.95
N ASP A 346 10.85 -3.22 -11.20
CA ASP A 346 11.36 -2.19 -12.11
C ASP A 346 11.10 -0.77 -11.59
N THR A 347 9.89 -0.53 -11.07
CA THR A 347 9.52 0.76 -10.48
C THR A 347 10.32 1.05 -9.22
N ILE A 348 10.50 0.06 -8.34
CA ILE A 348 11.34 0.16 -7.14
C ILE A 348 12.79 0.48 -7.53
N ASN A 349 13.35 -0.22 -8.52
CA ASN A 349 14.72 0.02 -8.99
C ASN A 349 14.88 1.43 -9.58
N MET A 350 13.88 1.92 -10.31
CA MET A 350 13.89 3.30 -10.81
C MET A 350 13.87 4.31 -9.65
N ALA A 351 13.05 4.12 -8.63
CA ALA A 351 13.03 4.99 -7.44
C ALA A 351 14.40 5.04 -6.77
N LYS A 352 14.99 3.87 -6.47
CA LYS A 352 16.35 3.75 -5.89
C LYS A 352 17.41 4.50 -6.69
N ASN A 353 17.44 4.30 -7.99
CA ASN A 353 18.45 4.88 -8.86
C ASN A 353 18.33 6.41 -9.00
N ASN A 354 17.21 6.99 -8.59
CA ASN A 354 16.94 8.43 -8.69
C ASN A 354 16.73 9.11 -7.31
N ASN A 355 17.18 8.47 -6.22
CA ASN A 355 17.09 8.99 -4.86
C ASN A 355 15.66 9.26 -4.37
N TYR A 356 14.68 8.59 -4.93
CA TYR A 356 13.33 8.53 -4.35
C TYR A 356 13.28 7.43 -3.31
N SER A 357 12.77 7.74 -2.13
CA SER A 357 12.36 6.70 -1.19
C SER A 357 11.11 5.99 -1.71
N TYR A 358 10.83 4.81 -1.18
CA TYR A 358 9.62 4.06 -1.54
C TYR A 358 9.10 3.31 -0.33
N ILE A 359 7.79 3.20 -0.26
CA ILE A 359 7.07 2.54 0.83
C ILE A 359 6.30 1.37 0.23
N ILE A 360 6.53 0.16 0.69
CA ILE A 360 5.70 -0.98 0.28
C ILE A 360 4.38 -0.91 1.03
N SER A 361 3.27 -0.96 0.30
CA SER A 361 1.95 -0.70 0.85
C SER A 361 0.94 -1.82 0.61
N HIS A 362 0.03 -1.97 1.57
CA HIS A 362 -1.20 -2.72 1.47
C HIS A 362 -2.26 -1.98 0.63
N ARG A 363 -3.47 -2.54 0.60
CA ARG A 363 -4.69 -1.86 0.13
C ARG A 363 -5.76 -1.90 1.24
N SER A 364 -6.84 -1.12 1.05
CA SER A 364 -7.98 -1.12 1.98
C SER A 364 -8.67 -2.49 2.07
N GLY A 365 -8.82 -3.21 0.96
CA GLY A 365 -9.24 -4.62 0.94
C GLY A 365 -8.03 -5.55 0.88
N GLU A 366 -7.75 -6.24 1.97
CA GLU A 366 -6.61 -7.16 2.13
C GLU A 366 -7.06 -8.61 2.35
N THR A 367 -6.09 -9.51 2.24
CA THR A 367 -6.22 -10.93 2.55
C THR A 367 -5.21 -11.32 3.64
N GLU A 368 -5.14 -12.60 4.03
CA GLU A 368 -4.08 -13.09 4.91
C GLU A 368 -2.70 -13.21 4.23
N ASP A 369 -2.60 -12.99 2.92
CA ASP A 369 -1.31 -13.01 2.20
C ASP A 369 -0.38 -11.93 2.77
N SER A 370 0.80 -12.36 3.23
CA SER A 370 1.80 -11.50 3.88
C SER A 370 2.98 -11.13 2.99
N SER A 371 2.91 -11.42 1.70
CA SER A 371 4.03 -11.26 0.76
C SER A 371 4.61 -9.85 0.69
N ILE A 372 3.80 -8.81 0.95
CA ILE A 372 4.29 -7.43 0.98
C ILE A 372 5.32 -7.19 2.09
N ALA A 373 5.27 -7.95 3.19
CA ALA A 373 6.29 -7.92 4.23
C ALA A 373 7.63 -8.46 3.69
N ASP A 374 7.60 -9.61 3.02
CA ASP A 374 8.78 -10.20 2.37
C ASP A 374 9.34 -9.28 1.26
N ILE A 375 8.46 -8.67 0.46
CA ILE A 375 8.86 -7.71 -0.59
C ILE A 375 9.54 -6.48 0.05
N ALA A 376 8.99 -5.94 1.14
CA ALA A 376 9.57 -4.79 1.83
C ALA A 376 10.99 -5.09 2.34
N VAL A 377 11.20 -6.25 2.95
CA VAL A 377 12.54 -6.68 3.41
C VAL A 377 13.46 -6.99 2.25
N GLY A 378 13.01 -7.81 1.30
CA GLY A 378 13.80 -8.27 0.17
C GLY A 378 14.22 -7.16 -0.79
N THR A 379 13.44 -6.10 -0.87
CA THR A 379 13.80 -4.90 -1.65
C THR A 379 14.51 -3.83 -0.82
N LYS A 380 14.63 -4.00 0.51
CA LYS A 380 15.21 -3.01 1.42
C LYS A 380 14.48 -1.66 1.37
N SER A 381 13.14 -1.68 1.41
CA SER A 381 12.35 -0.45 1.34
C SER A 381 12.59 0.49 2.52
N GLY A 382 12.97 -0.04 3.68
CA GLY A 382 13.12 0.70 4.92
C GLY A 382 11.80 1.15 5.53
N GLN A 383 10.69 1.09 4.79
CA GLN A 383 9.36 1.51 5.24
C GLN A 383 8.27 0.57 4.70
N ILE A 384 7.21 0.36 5.50
CA ILE A 384 6.02 -0.39 5.10
C ILE A 384 4.76 0.30 5.63
N LYS A 385 3.74 0.43 4.78
CA LYS A 385 2.40 0.91 5.15
C LYS A 385 1.45 -0.29 5.06
N THR A 386 0.99 -0.81 6.22
CA THR A 386 0.14 -2.01 6.24
C THR A 386 -1.00 -1.93 7.25
N GLY A 387 -1.54 -0.71 7.42
CA GLY A 387 -2.68 -0.44 8.27
C GLY A 387 -2.34 -0.41 9.77
N SER A 388 -3.35 -0.60 10.60
CA SER A 388 -3.24 -0.50 12.05
C SER A 388 -2.76 -1.81 12.70
N CYS A 389 -2.67 -1.77 14.05
CA CYS A 389 -2.33 -2.92 14.90
C CYS A 389 -3.52 -3.86 15.17
N SER A 390 -4.62 -3.71 14.46
CA SER A 390 -5.84 -4.51 14.60
C SER A 390 -6.28 -5.08 13.26
N ARG A 391 -7.16 -6.11 13.27
CA ARG A 391 -7.61 -6.94 12.14
C ARG A 391 -6.50 -7.87 11.63
N SER A 392 -6.85 -9.14 11.43
CA SER A 392 -5.89 -10.21 11.10
C SER A 392 -5.22 -10.00 9.73
N ASP A 393 -5.92 -9.39 8.78
CA ASP A 393 -5.42 -9.03 7.47
C ASP A 393 -4.25 -8.01 7.54
N ARG A 394 -4.20 -7.18 8.59
CA ARG A 394 -3.10 -6.23 8.87
C ARG A 394 -2.01 -6.88 9.70
N THR A 395 -2.39 -7.49 10.82
CA THR A 395 -1.42 -8.11 11.75
C THR A 395 -0.68 -9.30 11.13
N ALA A 396 -1.22 -9.95 10.10
CA ALA A 396 -0.51 -11.00 9.35
C ALA A 396 0.83 -10.50 8.79
N LYS A 397 0.90 -9.27 8.27
CA LYS A 397 2.10 -8.65 7.72
C LYS A 397 3.10 -8.30 8.82
N TYR A 398 2.64 -7.71 9.95
CA TYR A 398 3.48 -7.45 11.12
C TYR A 398 4.04 -8.74 11.71
N ASN A 399 3.23 -9.79 11.81
CA ASN A 399 3.66 -11.10 12.28
C ASN A 399 4.69 -11.74 11.33
N GLN A 400 4.60 -11.51 10.03
CA GLN A 400 5.62 -11.96 9.08
C GLN A 400 6.95 -11.23 9.31
N LEU A 401 6.93 -9.92 9.52
CA LEU A 401 8.14 -9.15 9.85
C LEU A 401 8.78 -9.57 11.18
N LEU A 402 7.98 -10.02 12.16
CA LEU A 402 8.49 -10.59 13.41
C LEU A 402 9.11 -11.98 13.24
N ARG A 403 8.76 -12.75 12.19
CA ARG A 403 9.35 -14.07 11.89
C ARG A 403 10.67 -13.97 11.14
N ILE A 404 10.85 -12.92 10.36
CA ILE A 404 12.10 -12.59 9.67
C ILE A 404 13.16 -12.14 10.67
#